data_46f55a8a36607938172d3f9ce539cfca
#
_entry.id   46f55a8a36607938172d3f9ce539cfca
#
_cell.length_a   1.000
_cell.length_b   1.000
_cell.length_c   1.000
_cell.angle_alpha   90.00
_cell.angle_beta   90.00
_cell.angle_gamma   90.00
#
_symmetry.space_group_name_H-M   'P 1'
#
loop_
_entity.id
_entity.type
_entity.pdbx_description
1 polymer ?
#
loop_
_entity_poly.entity_id
_entity_poly.type
_entity_poly.pdbx_seq_one_letter_code
_entity_poly.pdbx_strand_id
1 'polypeptide(L)'
;MEKFSKLMENTFKLRENGTTVKTEIIAGVTFMTMAYILAVNPNILSSTGMDHGAVFTATALAAFLGTLLMALFANYPFALAPGMGLNAYFAYTVVLGYGYSWQAALTAVFAEGIIFIVLSLTNVREAIFNSIPVSLKSAVSVGIGLFIAFIGLQNAKIVLPNSSTVAGLYSLSSYNANLQSAATLNGTEYVAGTFNDVGITVLLAVIGVILTAVLVVRNVKGNILWGILATWILGMICQACGLYVPNPANGFYSLFPDFSSGLSIPSLAPIFGKLDFSILKTGEFFVIMFAFLFVDMFDTIGTLIGVSSKANMLDKSGKLPRIKGALMADAVATCAGAVLGT
;
A
#
# COMPACT_ATOMS: atom_id res chain seq x y z
N MET A 1 34.36 -10.14 -5.77
CA MET A 1 33.79 -9.23 -4.75
C MET A 1 34.21 -7.77 -4.94
N GLU A 2 35.50 -7.48 -5.20
CA GLU A 2 35.97 -6.10 -5.42
C GLU A 2 35.28 -5.34 -6.58
N LYS A 3 35.11 -5.98 -7.75
CA LYS A 3 34.42 -5.37 -8.90
C LYS A 3 32.97 -5.00 -8.58
N PHE A 4 32.26 -5.86 -7.85
CA PHE A 4 30.88 -5.60 -7.42
C PHE A 4 30.81 -4.44 -6.42
N SER A 5 31.68 -4.45 -5.41
CA SER A 5 31.75 -3.35 -4.43
C SER A 5 32.09 -2.02 -5.09
N LYS A 6 33.00 -2.01 -6.07
CA LYS A 6 33.38 -0.81 -6.83
C LYS A 6 32.23 -0.32 -7.73
N LEU A 7 31.46 -1.22 -8.33
CA LEU A 7 30.27 -0.89 -9.11
C LEU A 7 29.21 -0.24 -8.22
N MET A 8 28.92 -0.83 -7.06
CA MET A 8 27.97 -0.30 -6.09
C MET A 8 28.40 1.08 -5.57
N GLU A 9 29.69 1.27 -5.28
CA GLU A 9 30.24 2.56 -4.86
C GLU A 9 30.05 3.63 -5.93
N ASN A 10 30.40 3.31 -7.18
CA ASN A 10 30.28 4.26 -8.29
C ASN A 10 28.84 4.64 -8.61
N THR A 11 27.89 3.71 -8.47
CA THR A 11 26.48 3.91 -8.79
C THR A 11 25.75 4.62 -7.65
N PHE A 12 25.93 4.15 -6.41
CA PHE A 12 25.13 4.60 -5.27
C PHE A 12 25.88 5.49 -4.28
N LYS A 13 27.20 5.76 -4.52
CA LYS A 13 28.00 6.65 -3.69
C LYS A 13 27.96 6.30 -2.19
N LEU A 14 28.15 5.03 -1.87
CA LEU A 14 27.94 4.49 -0.54
C LEU A 14 28.74 5.22 0.54
N ARG A 15 30.01 5.55 0.26
CA ARG A 15 30.89 6.29 1.18
C ARG A 15 30.40 7.73 1.39
N GLU A 16 29.98 8.41 0.32
CA GLU A 16 29.43 9.76 0.39
C GLU A 16 28.14 9.80 1.22
N ASN A 17 27.33 8.74 1.13
CA ASN A 17 26.10 8.55 1.92
C ASN A 17 26.35 7.94 3.32
N GLY A 18 27.60 7.70 3.72
CA GLY A 18 27.95 7.18 5.05
C GLY A 18 27.51 5.74 5.30
N THR A 19 27.35 4.93 4.27
CA THR A 19 26.83 3.56 4.35
C THR A 19 27.78 2.51 3.74
N THR A 20 27.42 1.25 3.84
CA THR A 20 28.15 0.10 3.28
C THR A 20 27.19 -0.85 2.59
N VAL A 21 27.70 -1.68 1.65
CA VAL A 21 26.89 -2.73 0.97
C VAL A 21 26.18 -3.62 1.99
N LYS A 22 26.84 -4.00 3.08
CA LYS A 22 26.22 -4.82 4.14
C LYS A 22 25.06 -4.11 4.82
N THR A 23 25.23 -2.82 5.12
CA THR A 23 24.18 -2.00 5.74
C THR A 23 22.97 -1.87 4.82
N GLU A 24 23.21 -1.63 3.53
CA GLU A 24 22.15 -1.51 2.52
C GLU A 24 21.37 -2.81 2.33
N ILE A 25 22.05 -3.97 2.33
CA ILE A 25 21.38 -5.28 2.26
C ILE A 25 20.51 -5.50 3.51
N ILE A 26 21.01 -5.19 4.70
CA ILE A 26 20.23 -5.33 5.95
C ILE A 26 19.04 -4.37 5.94
N ALA A 27 19.23 -3.14 5.46
CA ALA A 27 18.15 -2.18 5.29
C ALA A 27 17.09 -2.70 4.30
N GLY A 28 17.53 -3.26 3.15
CA GLY A 28 16.64 -3.88 2.17
C GLY A 28 15.81 -5.04 2.76
N VAL A 29 16.41 -5.89 3.59
CA VAL A 29 15.66 -6.93 4.31
C VAL A 29 14.66 -6.32 5.29
N THR A 30 15.00 -5.21 5.93
CA THR A 30 14.05 -4.51 6.82
C THR A 30 12.85 -3.97 6.03
N PHE A 31 13.02 -3.57 4.76
CA PHE A 31 11.91 -3.18 3.88
C PHE A 31 10.93 -4.32 3.54
N MET A 32 11.23 -5.58 3.89
CA MET A 32 10.23 -6.66 3.81
C MET A 32 8.99 -6.38 4.67
N THR A 33 9.05 -5.44 5.60
CA THR A 33 7.84 -4.94 6.29
C THR A 33 6.80 -4.40 5.32
N MET A 34 7.23 -3.86 4.17
CA MET A 34 6.33 -3.37 3.13
C MET A 34 5.67 -4.50 2.32
N ALA A 35 6.09 -5.76 2.51
CA ALA A 35 5.52 -6.91 1.79
C ALA A 35 4.04 -7.14 2.08
N TYR A 36 3.47 -6.54 3.15
CA TYR A 36 2.03 -6.59 3.40
C TYR A 36 1.20 -6.07 2.22
N ILE A 37 1.76 -5.16 1.40
CA ILE A 37 1.08 -4.64 0.21
C ILE A 37 0.76 -5.74 -0.80
N LEU A 38 1.55 -6.81 -0.85
CA LEU A 38 1.32 -7.98 -1.70
C LEU A 38 0.05 -8.76 -1.31
N ALA A 39 -0.42 -8.62 -0.08
CA ALA A 39 -1.68 -9.18 0.35
C ALA A 39 -2.83 -8.15 0.23
N VAL A 40 -2.59 -6.90 0.62
CA VAL A 40 -3.64 -5.88 0.71
C VAL A 40 -4.06 -5.39 -0.68
N ASN A 41 -3.11 -5.13 -1.57
CA ASN A 41 -3.42 -4.59 -2.90
C ASN A 41 -4.24 -5.54 -3.78
N PRO A 42 -3.89 -6.85 -3.89
CA PRO A 42 -4.73 -7.79 -4.62
C PRO A 42 -6.15 -7.91 -4.04
N ASN A 43 -6.30 -7.86 -2.72
CA ASN A 43 -7.62 -7.89 -2.09
C ASN A 43 -8.49 -6.69 -2.44
N ILE A 44 -7.89 -5.49 -2.53
CA ILE A 44 -8.62 -4.27 -2.92
C ILE A 44 -8.97 -4.33 -4.41
N LEU A 45 -7.99 -4.56 -5.28
CA LEU A 45 -8.20 -4.49 -6.72
C LEU A 45 -9.03 -5.66 -7.27
N SER A 46 -8.95 -6.85 -6.68
CA SER A 46 -9.78 -7.99 -7.11
C SER A 46 -11.28 -7.77 -6.87
N SER A 47 -11.67 -6.88 -5.95
CA SER A 47 -13.06 -6.48 -5.77
C SER A 47 -13.68 -5.84 -7.03
N THR A 48 -12.84 -5.34 -7.95
CA THR A 48 -13.25 -4.76 -9.23
C THR A 48 -13.36 -5.78 -10.37
N GLY A 49 -13.13 -7.07 -10.09
CA GLY A 49 -13.13 -8.14 -11.09
C GLY A 49 -11.75 -8.41 -11.70
N MET A 50 -10.67 -7.78 -11.21
CA MET A 50 -9.30 -8.11 -11.61
C MET A 50 -8.88 -9.46 -11.01
N ASP A 51 -8.06 -10.23 -11.75
CA ASP A 51 -7.52 -11.50 -11.26
C ASP A 51 -6.57 -11.28 -10.08
N HIS A 52 -6.89 -11.89 -8.93
CA HIS A 52 -6.14 -11.71 -7.68
C HIS A 52 -4.67 -12.12 -7.81
N GLY A 53 -4.38 -13.24 -8.47
CA GLY A 53 -3.02 -13.74 -8.65
C GLY A 53 -2.20 -12.85 -9.58
N ALA A 54 -2.82 -12.38 -10.67
CA ALA A 54 -2.17 -11.46 -11.59
C ALA A 54 -1.84 -10.12 -10.91
N VAL A 55 -2.77 -9.57 -10.12
CA VAL A 55 -2.53 -8.33 -9.34
C VAL A 55 -1.42 -8.53 -8.30
N PHE A 56 -1.34 -9.70 -7.65
CA PHE A 56 -0.24 -10.02 -6.74
C PHE A 56 1.13 -9.90 -7.44
N THR A 57 1.26 -10.54 -8.62
CA THR A 57 2.50 -10.49 -9.40
C THR A 57 2.79 -9.09 -9.93
N ALA A 58 1.75 -8.37 -10.41
CA ALA A 58 1.87 -6.99 -10.86
C ALA A 58 2.35 -6.06 -9.74
N THR A 59 1.79 -6.20 -8.54
CA THR A 59 2.17 -5.42 -7.35
C THR A 59 3.64 -5.64 -7.00
N ALA A 60 4.11 -6.90 -7.00
CA ALA A 60 5.50 -7.22 -6.72
C ALA A 60 6.46 -6.60 -7.75
N LEU A 61 6.13 -6.71 -9.04
CA LEU A 61 6.93 -6.15 -10.12
C LEU A 61 6.91 -4.61 -10.12
N ALA A 62 5.74 -4.00 -9.89
CA ALA A 62 5.62 -2.54 -9.81
C ALA A 62 6.44 -1.98 -8.63
N ALA A 63 6.36 -2.62 -7.46
CA ALA A 63 7.15 -2.24 -6.29
C ALA A 63 8.66 -2.39 -6.54
N PHE A 64 9.08 -3.48 -7.19
CA PHE A 64 10.48 -3.68 -7.58
C PHE A 64 10.95 -2.58 -8.55
N LEU A 65 10.21 -2.34 -9.63
CA LEU A 65 10.55 -1.33 -10.63
C LEU A 65 10.57 0.08 -10.04
N GLY A 66 9.55 0.45 -9.27
CA GLY A 66 9.46 1.75 -8.64
C GLY A 66 10.61 2.00 -7.67
N THR A 67 10.93 1.03 -6.82
CA THR A 67 12.04 1.11 -5.87
C THR A 67 13.40 1.18 -6.59
N LEU A 68 13.57 0.41 -7.65
CA LEU A 68 14.78 0.48 -8.49
C LEU A 68 14.94 1.84 -9.16
N LEU A 69 13.87 2.40 -9.72
CA LEU A 69 13.87 3.73 -10.34
C LEU A 69 14.19 4.81 -9.30
N MET A 70 13.65 4.71 -8.08
CA MET A 70 13.96 5.63 -6.99
C MET A 70 15.46 5.59 -6.62
N ALA A 71 16.03 4.40 -6.54
CA ALA A 71 17.46 4.24 -6.27
C ALA A 71 18.33 4.81 -7.41
N LEU A 72 17.94 4.60 -8.67
CA LEU A 72 18.73 5.03 -9.82
C LEU A 72 18.58 6.54 -10.11
N PHE A 73 17.40 7.11 -10.03
CA PHE A 73 17.13 8.51 -10.42
C PHE A 73 17.41 9.49 -9.28
N ALA A 74 17.09 9.10 -8.05
CA ALA A 74 17.25 9.96 -6.87
C ALA A 74 18.37 9.53 -5.94
N ASN A 75 18.84 8.30 -6.04
CA ASN A 75 19.75 7.69 -5.07
C ASN A 75 19.21 7.81 -3.64
N TYR A 76 17.91 7.50 -3.45
CA TYR A 76 17.25 7.45 -2.17
C TYR A 76 16.90 6.01 -1.78
N PRO A 77 17.07 5.64 -0.49
CA PRO A 77 16.69 4.34 0.03
C PRO A 77 15.19 4.32 0.36
N PHE A 78 14.35 4.75 -0.57
CA PHE A 78 12.90 4.75 -0.39
C PHE A 78 12.27 3.63 -1.21
N ALA A 79 11.50 2.77 -0.54
CA ALA A 79 10.70 1.78 -1.23
C ALA A 79 9.46 2.45 -1.83
N LEU A 80 9.20 2.19 -3.11
CA LEU A 80 7.95 2.56 -3.77
C LEU A 80 7.10 1.30 -3.94
N ALA A 81 5.81 1.45 -3.69
CA ALA A 81 4.80 0.41 -3.89
C ALA A 81 3.48 1.09 -4.26
N PRO A 82 2.50 0.36 -4.84
CA PRO A 82 1.19 0.91 -5.13
C PRO A 82 0.54 1.58 -3.92
N GLY A 83 0.01 2.79 -4.10
CA GLY A 83 -0.56 3.60 -3.04
C GLY A 83 -1.95 3.12 -2.62
N MET A 84 -2.15 2.73 -1.36
CA MET A 84 -3.43 2.21 -0.89
C MET A 84 -4.58 3.21 -1.02
N GLY A 85 -4.30 4.51 -0.83
CA GLY A 85 -5.30 5.57 -0.99
C GLY A 85 -5.84 5.67 -2.41
N LEU A 86 -4.93 5.64 -3.39
CA LEU A 86 -5.25 5.64 -4.81
C LEU A 86 -6.00 4.37 -5.21
N ASN A 87 -5.55 3.21 -4.72
CA ASN A 87 -6.18 1.94 -5.03
C ASN A 87 -7.58 1.80 -4.43
N ALA A 88 -7.80 2.36 -3.23
CA ALA A 88 -9.14 2.44 -2.65
C ALA A 88 -10.06 3.38 -3.47
N TYR A 89 -9.58 4.55 -3.90
CA TYR A 89 -10.30 5.44 -4.80
C TYR A 89 -10.60 4.77 -6.14
N PHE A 90 -9.61 4.10 -6.73
CA PHE A 90 -9.75 3.31 -7.95
C PHE A 90 -10.87 2.27 -7.83
N ALA A 91 -10.78 1.41 -6.81
CA ALA A 91 -11.69 0.27 -6.65
C ALA A 91 -13.09 0.72 -6.23
N TYR A 92 -13.17 1.46 -5.14
CA TYR A 92 -14.46 1.72 -4.49
C TYR A 92 -15.20 2.94 -5.06
N THR A 93 -14.48 3.95 -5.54
CA THR A 93 -15.12 5.14 -6.09
C THR A 93 -15.28 5.03 -7.60
N VAL A 94 -14.19 4.77 -8.35
CA VAL A 94 -14.23 4.83 -9.81
C VAL A 94 -14.92 3.58 -10.38
N VAL A 95 -14.46 2.38 -9.99
CA VAL A 95 -15.00 1.15 -10.59
C VAL A 95 -16.34 0.77 -9.97
N LEU A 96 -16.41 0.58 -8.67
CA LEU A 96 -17.65 0.11 -8.01
C LEU A 96 -18.68 1.23 -7.82
N GLY A 97 -18.23 2.46 -7.55
CA GLY A 97 -19.12 3.59 -7.29
C GLY A 97 -19.68 4.21 -8.56
N TYR A 98 -18.83 4.54 -9.54
CA TYR A 98 -19.24 5.15 -10.81
C TYR A 98 -19.56 4.14 -11.91
N GLY A 99 -19.22 2.85 -11.71
CA GLY A 99 -19.51 1.77 -12.67
C GLY A 99 -18.59 1.72 -13.88
N TYR A 100 -17.42 2.33 -13.81
CA TYR A 100 -16.41 2.22 -14.87
C TYR A 100 -15.72 0.86 -14.86
N SER A 101 -15.29 0.42 -16.03
CA SER A 101 -14.42 -0.77 -16.09
C SER A 101 -13.06 -0.48 -15.45
N TRP A 102 -12.44 -1.49 -14.84
CA TRP A 102 -11.11 -1.34 -14.28
C TRP A 102 -10.06 -0.99 -15.34
N GLN A 103 -10.27 -1.41 -16.60
CA GLN A 103 -9.42 -1.05 -17.74
C GLN A 103 -9.45 0.46 -18.02
N ALA A 104 -10.65 1.06 -17.95
CA ALA A 104 -10.83 2.50 -18.11
C ALA A 104 -10.18 3.27 -16.96
N ALA A 105 -10.32 2.79 -15.73
CA ALA A 105 -9.68 3.38 -14.56
C ALA A 105 -8.14 3.30 -14.64
N LEU A 106 -7.57 2.15 -15.09
CA LEU A 106 -6.12 2.03 -15.35
C LEU A 106 -5.65 3.00 -16.43
N THR A 107 -6.47 3.25 -17.45
CA THR A 107 -6.13 4.24 -18.50
C THR A 107 -6.06 5.65 -17.93
N ALA A 108 -6.92 5.99 -16.95
CA ALA A 108 -6.86 7.29 -16.27
C ALA A 108 -5.57 7.42 -15.44
N VAL A 109 -5.17 6.37 -14.71
CA VAL A 109 -3.89 6.33 -13.97
C VAL A 109 -2.70 6.41 -14.91
N PHE A 110 -2.73 5.71 -16.05
CA PHE A 110 -1.68 5.79 -17.05
C PHE A 110 -1.53 7.21 -17.63
N ALA A 111 -2.65 7.86 -17.98
CA ALA A 111 -2.66 9.22 -18.50
C ALA A 111 -2.15 10.24 -17.47
N GLU A 112 -2.54 10.09 -16.21
CA GLU A 112 -2.02 10.85 -15.08
C GLU A 112 -0.50 10.71 -14.96
N GLY A 113 0.03 9.48 -14.97
CA GLY A 113 1.46 9.22 -14.92
C GLY A 113 2.23 9.92 -16.05
N ILE A 114 1.70 9.94 -17.29
CA ILE A 114 2.28 10.69 -18.41
C ILE A 114 2.31 12.18 -18.10
N ILE A 115 1.21 12.73 -17.59
CA ILE A 115 1.17 14.15 -17.21
C ILE A 115 2.22 14.43 -16.14
N PHE A 116 2.38 13.57 -15.14
CA PHE A 116 3.41 13.74 -14.13
C PHE A 116 4.83 13.66 -14.66
N ILE A 117 5.11 12.82 -15.65
CA ILE A 117 6.41 12.82 -16.35
C ILE A 117 6.66 14.18 -16.99
N VAL A 118 5.70 14.72 -17.74
CA VAL A 118 5.81 16.03 -18.38
C VAL A 118 6.01 17.15 -17.35
N LEU A 119 5.24 17.14 -16.26
CA LEU A 119 5.37 18.15 -15.20
C LEU A 119 6.70 18.02 -14.44
N SER A 120 7.26 16.83 -14.31
CA SER A 120 8.57 16.60 -13.70
C SER A 120 9.72 17.05 -14.61
N LEU A 121 9.59 16.87 -15.92
CA LEU A 121 10.57 17.37 -16.91
C LEU A 121 10.62 18.89 -16.94
N THR A 122 9.47 19.55 -16.85
CA THR A 122 9.34 21.02 -16.89
C THR A 122 9.60 21.70 -15.55
N ASN A 123 9.96 20.96 -14.49
CA ASN A 123 10.15 21.43 -13.11
C ASN A 123 8.88 22.04 -12.46
N VAL A 124 7.73 21.96 -13.08
CA VAL A 124 6.47 22.49 -12.54
C VAL A 124 6.07 21.71 -11.29
N ARG A 125 6.18 20.37 -11.30
CA ARG A 125 5.89 19.53 -10.14
C ARG A 125 6.78 19.87 -8.94
N GLU A 126 8.07 20.15 -9.19
CA GLU A 126 9.00 20.61 -8.15
C GLU A 126 8.62 22.00 -7.61
N ALA A 127 8.22 22.94 -8.48
CA ALA A 127 7.77 24.25 -8.07
C ALA A 127 6.49 24.17 -7.20
N ILE A 128 5.52 23.37 -7.60
CA ILE A 128 4.31 23.08 -6.80
C ILE A 128 4.71 22.50 -5.45
N PHE A 129 5.56 21.46 -5.44
CA PHE A 129 6.05 20.85 -4.21
C PHE A 129 6.69 21.87 -3.26
N ASN A 130 7.55 22.73 -3.77
CA ASN A 130 8.25 23.73 -2.98
C ASN A 130 7.36 24.90 -2.51
N SER A 131 6.26 25.18 -3.22
CA SER A 131 5.30 26.24 -2.84
C SER A 131 4.41 25.86 -1.66
N ILE A 132 4.25 24.56 -1.38
CA ILE A 132 3.41 24.09 -0.27
C ILE A 132 4.11 24.37 1.06
N PRO A 133 3.43 25.04 2.03
CA PRO A 133 3.99 25.28 3.37
C PRO A 133 4.40 23.99 4.08
N VAL A 134 5.48 24.05 4.87
CA VAL A 134 6.00 22.90 5.62
C VAL A 134 4.95 22.33 6.58
N SER A 135 4.15 23.19 7.21
CA SER A 135 3.05 22.77 8.07
C SER A 135 2.01 21.91 7.35
N LEU A 136 1.65 22.29 6.11
CA LEU A 136 0.72 21.51 5.30
C LEU A 136 1.32 20.17 4.85
N LYS A 137 2.59 20.16 4.44
CA LYS A 137 3.31 18.92 4.10
C LYS A 137 3.31 17.94 5.28
N SER A 138 3.58 18.44 6.49
CA SER A 138 3.54 17.62 7.71
C SER A 138 2.13 17.12 8.02
N ALA A 139 1.11 17.97 7.86
CA ALA A 139 -0.29 17.57 8.06
C ALA A 139 -0.74 16.49 7.07
N VAL A 140 -0.36 16.58 5.80
CA VAL A 140 -0.65 15.56 4.78
C VAL A 140 -0.01 14.22 5.18
N SER A 141 1.25 14.23 5.62
CA SER A 141 1.95 13.01 6.08
C SER A 141 1.25 12.34 7.26
N VAL A 142 0.78 13.13 8.23
CA VAL A 142 -0.01 12.62 9.37
C VAL A 142 -1.36 12.08 8.90
N GLY A 143 -2.03 12.79 7.98
CA GLY A 143 -3.31 12.38 7.41
C GLY A 143 -3.22 11.03 6.69
N ILE A 144 -2.17 10.81 5.88
CA ILE A 144 -1.90 9.53 5.22
C ILE A 144 -1.70 8.43 6.27
N GLY A 145 -0.92 8.68 7.32
CA GLY A 145 -0.72 7.70 8.39
C GLY A 145 -2.03 7.31 9.10
N LEU A 146 -2.89 8.28 9.40
CA LEU A 146 -4.22 8.04 9.99
C LEU A 146 -5.15 7.27 9.03
N PHE A 147 -5.10 7.60 7.74
CA PHE A 147 -5.86 6.88 6.71
C PHE A 147 -5.45 5.40 6.63
N ILE A 148 -4.16 5.12 6.58
CA ILE A 148 -3.63 3.75 6.57
C ILE A 148 -4.05 3.00 7.84
N ALA A 149 -3.96 3.64 9.01
CA ALA A 149 -4.41 3.06 10.27
C ALA A 149 -5.90 2.73 10.24
N PHE A 150 -6.74 3.64 9.71
CA PHE A 150 -8.18 3.43 9.59
C PHE A 150 -8.52 2.25 8.66
N ILE A 151 -7.87 2.16 7.49
CA ILE A 151 -8.02 1.01 6.59
C ILE A 151 -7.59 -0.29 7.28
N GLY A 152 -6.50 -0.26 8.05
CA GLY A 152 -6.06 -1.41 8.84
C GLY A 152 -7.12 -1.85 9.86
N LEU A 153 -7.74 -0.92 10.58
CA LEU A 153 -8.83 -1.20 11.53
C LEU A 153 -10.07 -1.78 10.84
N GLN A 154 -10.41 -1.30 9.64
CA GLN A 154 -11.52 -1.84 8.85
C GLN A 154 -11.22 -3.26 8.35
N ASN A 155 -10.02 -3.51 7.81
CA ASN A 155 -9.62 -4.84 7.35
C ASN A 155 -9.59 -5.86 8.50
N ALA A 156 -9.17 -5.43 9.69
CA ALA A 156 -9.19 -6.24 10.91
C ALA A 156 -10.60 -6.42 11.51
N LYS A 157 -11.65 -5.84 10.90
CA LYS A 157 -13.03 -5.86 11.40
C LYS A 157 -13.21 -5.21 12.78
N ILE A 158 -12.24 -4.39 13.22
CA ILE A 158 -12.36 -3.59 14.45
C ILE A 158 -13.33 -2.43 14.23
N VAL A 159 -13.25 -1.80 13.05
CA VAL A 159 -14.17 -0.76 12.60
C VAL A 159 -14.99 -1.28 11.44
N LEU A 160 -16.30 -1.08 11.51
CA LEU A 160 -17.23 -1.50 10.45
C LEU A 160 -18.16 -0.36 10.05
N PRO A 161 -18.73 -0.40 8.83
CA PRO A 161 -19.72 0.57 8.41
C PRO A 161 -20.93 0.58 9.36
N ASN A 162 -21.40 1.77 9.72
CA ASN A 162 -22.56 1.99 10.55
C ASN A 162 -23.50 2.96 9.84
N SER A 163 -24.77 2.59 9.72
CA SER A 163 -25.78 3.39 9.02
C SER A 163 -26.09 4.75 9.67
N SER A 164 -25.84 4.87 10.98
CA SER A 164 -26.15 6.07 11.76
C SER A 164 -24.94 7.00 11.94
N THR A 165 -23.74 6.43 12.08
CA THR A 165 -22.51 7.18 12.44
C THR A 165 -21.37 7.00 11.44
N VAL A 166 -21.65 6.44 10.25
CA VAL A 166 -20.67 6.11 9.19
C VAL A 166 -19.71 4.98 9.59
N ALA A 167 -19.20 4.97 10.80
CA ALA A 167 -18.33 3.93 11.33
C ALA A 167 -18.68 3.61 12.79
N GLY A 168 -18.62 2.35 13.16
CA GLY A 168 -18.84 1.85 14.52
C GLY A 168 -17.78 0.85 14.94
N LEU A 169 -17.63 0.66 16.27
CA LEU A 169 -16.79 -0.39 16.83
C LEU A 169 -17.66 -1.60 17.17
N TYR A 170 -17.22 -2.79 16.80
CA TYR A 170 -17.92 -4.00 17.19
C TYR A 170 -17.52 -4.46 18.58
N SER A 171 -18.54 -4.96 19.31
CA SER A 171 -18.26 -5.74 20.50
C SER A 171 -17.87 -7.16 20.09
N LEU A 172 -17.01 -7.83 20.88
CA LEU A 172 -16.57 -9.20 20.64
C LEU A 172 -17.67 -10.27 20.75
N SER A 173 -18.89 -9.87 21.08
CA SER A 173 -20.07 -10.75 21.17
C SER A 173 -21.06 -10.55 20.01
N SER A 174 -20.78 -9.63 19.08
CA SER A 174 -21.72 -9.25 18.00
C SER A 174 -21.43 -10.02 16.71
N TYR A 175 -21.47 -11.35 16.75
CA TYR A 175 -21.29 -12.21 15.58
C TYR A 175 -22.57 -12.94 15.23
N ASN A 176 -22.85 -13.04 13.93
CA ASN A 176 -24.00 -13.80 13.43
C ASN A 176 -23.58 -14.61 12.20
N ALA A 177 -23.54 -15.93 12.36
CA ALA A 177 -23.11 -16.87 11.33
C ALA A 177 -24.06 -16.90 10.10
N ASN A 178 -25.29 -16.40 10.23
CA ASN A 178 -26.29 -16.41 9.16
C ASN A 178 -26.20 -15.15 8.26
N LEU A 179 -25.35 -14.18 8.61
CA LEU A 179 -25.16 -13.00 7.79
C LEU A 179 -24.11 -13.25 6.70
N GLN A 180 -24.31 -12.68 5.53
CA GLN A 180 -23.31 -12.67 4.44
C GLN A 180 -22.35 -11.47 4.52
N SER A 181 -22.76 -10.43 5.23
CA SER A 181 -21.96 -9.21 5.46
C SER A 181 -22.38 -8.57 6.79
N ALA A 182 -21.57 -7.60 7.26
CA ALA A 182 -21.94 -6.82 8.44
C ALA A 182 -23.30 -6.13 8.24
N ALA A 183 -24.17 -6.21 9.25
CA ALA A 183 -25.51 -5.64 9.22
C ALA A 183 -25.95 -5.15 10.60
N THR A 184 -26.88 -4.20 10.61
CA THR A 184 -27.55 -3.76 11.84
C THR A 184 -28.94 -4.38 11.90
N LEU A 185 -29.20 -5.18 12.92
CA LEU A 185 -30.48 -5.82 13.18
C LEU A 185 -31.03 -5.33 14.52
N ASN A 186 -32.24 -4.75 14.52
CA ASN A 186 -32.89 -4.25 15.73
C ASN A 186 -32.00 -3.32 16.58
N GLY A 187 -31.21 -2.45 15.93
CA GLY A 187 -30.29 -1.52 16.61
C GLY A 187 -28.98 -2.16 17.10
N THR A 188 -28.79 -3.46 16.92
CA THR A 188 -27.53 -4.15 17.23
C THR A 188 -26.74 -4.41 15.96
N GLU A 189 -25.47 -4.09 16.00
CA GLU A 189 -24.54 -4.30 14.90
C GLU A 189 -23.90 -5.68 14.99
N TYR A 190 -23.92 -6.42 13.88
CA TYR A 190 -23.38 -7.77 13.77
C TYR A 190 -22.37 -7.90 12.64
N VAL A 191 -21.39 -8.77 12.81
CA VAL A 191 -20.45 -9.22 11.78
C VAL A 191 -20.86 -10.58 11.28
N ALA A 192 -20.76 -10.82 9.99
CA ALA A 192 -20.91 -12.15 9.41
C ALA A 192 -19.85 -13.10 9.96
N GLY A 193 -20.28 -14.27 10.44
CA GLY A 193 -19.37 -15.29 10.96
C GLY A 193 -19.56 -15.57 12.45
N THR A 194 -18.55 -16.21 13.02
CA THR A 194 -18.52 -16.67 14.41
C THR A 194 -17.33 -16.07 15.16
N PHE A 195 -17.29 -16.27 16.49
CA PHE A 195 -16.10 -15.86 17.25
C PHE A 195 -14.82 -16.55 16.75
N ASN A 196 -14.92 -17.81 16.33
CA ASN A 196 -13.75 -18.60 15.93
C ASN A 196 -13.20 -18.25 14.54
N ASP A 197 -13.96 -17.61 13.67
CA ASP A 197 -13.45 -17.11 12.38
C ASP A 197 -13.18 -15.60 12.43
N VAL A 198 -14.11 -14.77 12.92
CA VAL A 198 -13.97 -13.31 12.95
C VAL A 198 -13.46 -12.80 14.29
N GLY A 199 -14.05 -13.22 15.42
CA GLY A 199 -13.74 -12.66 16.73
C GLY A 199 -12.29 -12.84 17.14
N ILE A 200 -11.75 -14.02 16.87
CA ILE A 200 -10.34 -14.32 17.18
C ILE A 200 -9.39 -13.48 16.34
N THR A 201 -9.72 -13.15 15.06
CA THR A 201 -8.87 -12.31 14.22
C THR A 201 -8.87 -10.86 14.71
N VAL A 202 -9.99 -10.36 15.22
CA VAL A 202 -10.06 -9.04 15.86
C VAL A 202 -9.16 -8.99 17.10
N LEU A 203 -9.22 -10.02 17.95
CA LEU A 203 -8.32 -10.11 19.12
C LEU A 203 -6.85 -10.19 18.72
N LEU A 204 -6.52 -11.03 17.73
CA LEU A 204 -5.16 -11.13 17.20
C LEU A 204 -4.66 -9.80 16.65
N ALA A 205 -5.50 -9.04 15.95
CA ALA A 205 -5.15 -7.73 15.44
C ALA A 205 -4.84 -6.74 16.59
N VAL A 206 -5.67 -6.70 17.63
CA VAL A 206 -5.43 -5.85 18.81
C VAL A 206 -4.13 -6.26 19.52
N ILE A 207 -3.91 -7.54 19.74
CA ILE A 207 -2.67 -8.05 20.35
C ILE A 207 -1.46 -7.68 19.48
N GLY A 208 -1.57 -7.83 18.16
CA GLY A 208 -0.52 -7.47 17.21
C GLY A 208 -0.16 -5.99 17.23
N VAL A 209 -1.16 -5.10 17.31
CA VAL A 209 -0.93 -3.66 17.43
C VAL A 209 -0.21 -3.34 18.75
N ILE A 210 -0.66 -3.91 19.87
CA ILE A 210 -0.02 -3.70 21.18
C ILE A 210 1.41 -4.22 21.17
N LEU A 211 1.63 -5.42 20.65
CA LEU A 211 2.98 -6.02 20.54
C LEU A 211 3.89 -5.14 19.70
N THR A 212 3.43 -4.70 18.54
CA THR A 212 4.20 -3.81 17.66
C THR A 212 4.51 -2.48 18.35
N ALA A 213 3.53 -1.89 19.05
CA ALA A 213 3.73 -0.66 19.80
C ALA A 213 4.81 -0.81 20.90
N VAL A 214 4.81 -1.92 21.62
CA VAL A 214 5.86 -2.24 22.62
C VAL A 214 7.23 -2.36 21.95
N LEU A 215 7.32 -3.05 20.81
CA LEU A 215 8.59 -3.18 20.07
C LEU A 215 9.10 -1.81 19.57
N VAL A 216 8.20 -0.94 19.12
CA VAL A 216 8.53 0.43 18.70
C VAL A 216 9.06 1.25 19.87
N VAL A 217 8.37 1.25 21.00
CA VAL A 217 8.79 1.98 22.21
C VAL A 217 10.15 1.47 22.75
N ARG A 218 10.38 0.14 22.62
CA ARG A 218 11.65 -0.49 22.97
C ARG A 218 12.77 -0.26 21.96
N ASN A 219 12.52 0.49 20.87
CA ASN A 219 13.47 0.75 19.79
C ASN A 219 14.10 -0.53 19.19
N VAL A 220 13.36 -1.63 19.12
CA VAL A 220 13.81 -2.87 18.50
C VAL A 220 14.00 -2.64 17.00
N LYS A 221 15.15 -3.00 16.45
CA LYS A 221 15.40 -2.90 15.00
C LYS A 221 14.47 -3.84 14.24
N GLY A 222 13.76 -3.32 13.22
CA GLY A 222 12.77 -4.09 12.48
C GLY A 222 11.48 -4.37 13.27
N ASN A 223 11.14 -3.51 14.23
CA ASN A 223 9.99 -3.65 15.14
C ASN A 223 8.67 -4.00 14.45
N ILE A 224 8.35 -3.34 13.33
CA ILE A 224 7.12 -3.60 12.57
C ILE A 224 7.17 -5.01 11.96
N LEU A 225 8.30 -5.42 11.35
CA LEU A 225 8.45 -6.76 10.79
C LEU A 225 8.26 -7.83 11.86
N TRP A 226 8.90 -7.66 13.00
CA TRP A 226 8.74 -8.61 14.11
C TRP A 226 7.32 -8.63 14.65
N GLY A 227 6.64 -7.47 14.69
CA GLY A 227 5.24 -7.37 15.07
C GLY A 227 4.33 -8.17 14.14
N ILE A 228 4.50 -8.01 12.82
CA ILE A 228 3.73 -8.74 11.80
C ILE A 228 4.00 -10.25 11.91
N LEU A 229 5.26 -10.67 11.93
CA LEU A 229 5.64 -12.09 12.00
C LEU A 229 5.14 -12.76 13.28
N ALA A 230 5.29 -12.09 14.43
CA ALA A 230 4.83 -12.62 15.71
C ALA A 230 3.30 -12.77 15.76
N THR A 231 2.57 -11.78 15.20
CA THR A 231 1.10 -11.86 15.11
C THR A 231 0.66 -12.99 14.20
N TRP A 232 1.34 -13.18 13.07
CA TRP A 232 1.06 -14.27 12.14
C TRP A 232 1.34 -15.64 12.78
N ILE A 233 2.48 -15.80 13.46
CA ILE A 233 2.81 -17.05 14.20
C ILE A 233 1.78 -17.32 15.29
N LEU A 234 1.36 -16.28 16.04
CA LEU A 234 0.31 -16.43 17.05
C LEU A 234 -1.01 -16.87 16.42
N GLY A 235 -1.36 -16.34 15.24
CA GLY A 235 -2.50 -16.78 14.46
C GLY A 235 -2.43 -18.23 14.04
N MET A 236 -1.27 -18.71 13.56
CA MET A 236 -1.05 -20.13 13.25
C MET A 236 -1.20 -21.02 14.48
N ILE A 237 -0.74 -20.57 15.64
CA ILE A 237 -0.92 -21.29 16.91
C ILE A 237 -2.42 -21.38 17.26
N CYS A 238 -3.16 -20.26 17.13
CA CYS A 238 -4.62 -20.26 17.34
C CYS A 238 -5.34 -21.21 16.39
N GLN A 239 -4.91 -21.29 15.14
CA GLN A 239 -5.47 -22.26 14.19
C GLN A 239 -5.13 -23.70 14.56
N ALA A 240 -3.91 -24.00 14.98
CA ALA A 240 -3.50 -25.33 15.43
C ALA A 240 -4.25 -25.79 16.67
N CYS A 241 -4.59 -24.85 17.57
CA CYS A 241 -5.36 -25.13 18.78
C CYS A 241 -6.89 -25.14 18.54
N GLY A 242 -7.37 -24.92 17.32
CA GLY A 242 -8.81 -24.86 17.00
C GLY A 242 -9.53 -23.60 17.49
N LEU A 243 -8.79 -22.59 17.98
CA LEU A 243 -9.35 -21.28 18.34
C LEU A 243 -9.70 -20.46 17.11
N TYR A 244 -8.89 -20.54 16.06
CA TYR A 244 -9.18 -19.98 14.75
C TYR A 244 -9.59 -21.10 13.80
N VAL A 245 -10.77 -20.97 13.21
CA VAL A 245 -11.30 -21.92 12.21
C VAL A 245 -11.46 -21.18 10.89
N PRO A 246 -10.68 -21.54 9.84
CA PRO A 246 -10.81 -20.90 8.53
C PRO A 246 -12.23 -21.03 7.97
N ASN A 247 -12.77 -19.92 7.44
CA ASN A 247 -14.07 -19.85 6.80
C ASN A 247 -13.95 -19.08 5.47
N PRO A 248 -13.56 -19.74 4.37
CA PRO A 248 -13.37 -19.09 3.08
C PRO A 248 -14.63 -18.41 2.54
N ALA A 249 -15.83 -18.87 2.91
CA ALA A 249 -17.09 -18.25 2.50
C ALA A 249 -17.23 -16.82 3.06
N ASN A 250 -16.65 -16.54 4.21
CA ASN A 250 -16.62 -15.22 4.84
C ASN A 250 -15.28 -14.49 4.64
N GLY A 251 -14.40 -14.98 3.77
CA GLY A 251 -13.10 -14.37 3.46
C GLY A 251 -12.00 -14.66 4.48
N PHE A 252 -12.15 -15.63 5.37
CA PHE A 252 -11.16 -16.03 6.36
C PHE A 252 -10.45 -17.32 5.92
N TYR A 253 -9.24 -17.18 5.45
CA TYR A 253 -8.45 -18.30 4.91
C TYR A 253 -7.51 -18.89 5.95
N SER A 254 -6.93 -20.07 5.63
CA SER A 254 -5.89 -20.68 6.46
C SER A 254 -4.69 -19.75 6.62
N LEU A 255 -4.17 -19.66 7.84
CA LEU A 255 -2.97 -18.90 8.17
C LEU A 255 -1.68 -19.72 7.93
N PHE A 256 -1.81 -21.04 7.74
CA PHE A 256 -0.68 -21.88 7.32
C PHE A 256 -0.41 -21.66 5.84
N PRO A 257 0.89 -21.51 5.46
CA PRO A 257 1.28 -21.45 4.05
C PRO A 257 0.89 -22.75 3.33
N ASP A 258 0.24 -22.60 2.18
CA ASP A 258 -0.09 -23.72 1.30
C ASP A 258 0.95 -23.83 0.18
N PHE A 259 1.72 -24.90 0.22
CA PHE A 259 2.71 -25.23 -0.81
C PHE A 259 2.25 -26.35 -1.75
N SER A 260 0.99 -26.76 -1.69
CA SER A 260 0.46 -27.88 -2.49
C SER A 260 0.53 -27.65 -3.99
N SER A 261 0.40 -26.40 -4.41
CA SER A 261 0.53 -25.96 -5.82
C SER A 261 1.98 -25.68 -6.25
N GLY A 262 2.97 -25.92 -5.37
CA GLY A 262 4.36 -25.56 -5.59
C GLY A 262 4.63 -24.04 -5.54
N LEU A 263 5.83 -23.64 -5.92
CA LEU A 263 6.22 -22.22 -6.05
C LEU A 263 5.90 -21.74 -7.47
N SER A 264 4.63 -21.52 -7.78
CA SER A 264 4.22 -20.94 -9.06
C SER A 264 4.00 -19.44 -8.93
N ILE A 265 4.58 -18.67 -9.86
CA ILE A 265 4.31 -17.24 -9.97
C ILE A 265 3.05 -17.07 -10.82
N PRO A 266 1.96 -16.46 -10.30
CA PRO A 266 0.76 -16.22 -11.07
C PRO A 266 1.03 -15.41 -12.34
N SER A 267 0.34 -15.77 -13.44
CA SER A 267 0.53 -15.10 -14.73
C SER A 267 -0.04 -13.68 -14.73
N LEU A 268 0.70 -12.73 -15.32
CA LEU A 268 0.23 -11.36 -15.57
C LEU A 268 -0.75 -11.24 -16.74
N ALA A 269 -0.85 -12.24 -17.61
CA ALA A 269 -1.61 -12.17 -18.86
C ALA A 269 -3.05 -11.65 -18.72
N PRO A 270 -3.80 -11.93 -17.64
CA PRO A 270 -5.16 -11.43 -17.48
C PRO A 270 -5.27 -9.90 -17.42
N ILE A 271 -4.25 -9.20 -16.90
CA ILE A 271 -4.32 -7.77 -16.60
C ILE A 271 -3.28 -6.92 -17.33
N PHE A 272 -2.18 -7.52 -17.78
CA PHE A 272 -1.07 -6.79 -18.39
C PHE A 272 -1.49 -6.06 -19.67
N GLY A 273 -1.24 -4.76 -19.71
CA GLY A 273 -1.53 -3.91 -20.89
C GLY A 273 -3.01 -3.78 -21.24
N LYS A 274 -3.92 -4.15 -20.36
CA LYS A 274 -5.37 -4.09 -20.57
C LYS A 274 -5.93 -2.69 -20.34
N LEU A 275 -5.40 -1.70 -21.07
CA LEU A 275 -5.88 -0.32 -21.04
C LEU A 275 -7.03 -0.12 -22.03
N ASP A 276 -8.09 0.59 -21.61
CA ASP A 276 -9.21 0.98 -22.46
C ASP A 276 -9.18 2.48 -22.74
N PHE A 277 -8.68 2.86 -23.91
CA PHE A 277 -8.60 4.24 -24.35
C PHE A 277 -9.93 4.83 -24.87
N SER A 278 -11.00 4.06 -24.91
CA SER A 278 -12.32 4.56 -25.34
C SER A 278 -12.85 5.64 -24.41
N ILE A 279 -12.50 5.56 -23.11
CA ILE A 279 -12.89 6.53 -22.08
C ILE A 279 -12.37 7.95 -22.35
N LEU A 280 -11.25 8.11 -23.10
CA LEU A 280 -10.68 9.43 -23.44
C LEU A 280 -11.67 10.38 -24.14
N LYS A 281 -12.72 9.84 -24.73
CA LYS A 281 -13.75 10.60 -25.45
C LYS A 281 -14.82 11.17 -24.53
N THR A 282 -14.83 10.79 -23.26
CA THR A 282 -15.83 11.24 -22.28
C THR A 282 -15.33 12.43 -21.48
N GLY A 283 -16.19 13.39 -21.16
CA GLY A 283 -15.82 14.52 -20.29
C GLY A 283 -15.50 14.07 -18.86
N GLU A 284 -16.11 13.01 -18.40
CA GLU A 284 -15.93 12.42 -17.07
C GLU A 284 -14.51 11.84 -16.87
N PHE A 285 -13.88 11.37 -17.96
CA PHE A 285 -12.49 10.92 -17.93
C PHE A 285 -11.55 11.99 -17.35
N PHE A 286 -11.72 13.24 -17.78
CA PHE A 286 -10.86 14.33 -17.29
C PHE A 286 -11.07 14.59 -15.80
N VAL A 287 -12.29 14.46 -15.30
CA VAL A 287 -12.60 14.61 -13.87
C VAL A 287 -11.92 13.50 -13.06
N ILE A 288 -12.07 12.25 -13.49
CA ILE A 288 -11.46 11.09 -12.83
C ILE A 288 -9.93 11.18 -12.85
N MET A 289 -9.35 11.44 -14.03
CA MET A 289 -7.90 11.61 -14.20
C MET A 289 -7.36 12.75 -13.33
N PHE A 290 -8.06 13.89 -13.28
CA PHE A 290 -7.65 15.03 -12.45
C PHE A 290 -7.73 14.72 -10.97
N ALA A 291 -8.73 13.93 -10.55
CA ALA A 291 -8.84 13.46 -9.18
C ALA A 291 -7.68 12.53 -8.80
N PHE A 292 -7.31 11.59 -9.65
CA PHE A 292 -6.13 10.76 -9.46
C PHE A 292 -4.86 11.62 -9.35
N LEU A 293 -4.64 12.52 -10.31
CA LEU A 293 -3.49 13.42 -10.33
C LEU A 293 -3.36 14.25 -9.05
N PHE A 294 -4.48 14.72 -8.51
CA PHE A 294 -4.48 15.52 -7.29
C PHE A 294 -4.17 14.67 -6.05
N VAL A 295 -4.79 13.49 -5.95
CA VAL A 295 -4.58 12.57 -4.84
C VAL A 295 -3.14 12.05 -4.83
N ASP A 296 -2.62 11.60 -5.99
CA ASP A 296 -1.24 11.09 -6.12
C ASP A 296 -0.19 12.18 -5.82
N MET A 297 -0.43 13.41 -6.28
CA MET A 297 0.45 14.52 -5.96
C MET A 297 0.60 14.73 -4.45
N PHE A 298 -0.51 14.71 -3.70
CA PHE A 298 -0.46 14.87 -2.24
C PHE A 298 0.10 13.64 -1.54
N ASP A 299 -0.20 12.43 -2.02
CA ASP A 299 0.34 11.19 -1.47
C ASP A 299 1.87 11.15 -1.60
N THR A 300 2.38 11.45 -2.78
CA THR A 300 3.83 11.56 -3.05
C THR A 300 4.49 12.62 -2.17
N ILE A 301 3.86 13.81 -2.03
CA ILE A 301 4.40 14.90 -1.19
C ILE A 301 4.47 14.45 0.26
N GLY A 302 3.37 13.90 0.79
CA GLY A 302 3.27 13.46 2.17
C GLY A 302 4.27 12.35 2.49
N THR A 303 4.39 11.38 1.60
CA THR A 303 5.30 10.25 1.74
C THR A 303 6.77 10.69 1.68
N LEU A 304 7.16 11.43 0.63
CA LEU A 304 8.55 11.89 0.48
C LEU A 304 8.99 12.79 1.65
N ILE A 305 8.16 13.71 2.10
CA ILE A 305 8.48 14.58 3.24
C ILE A 305 8.47 13.81 4.55
N GLY A 306 7.47 12.96 4.77
CA GLY A 306 7.34 12.16 5.99
C GLY A 306 8.55 11.26 6.19
N VAL A 307 8.93 10.49 5.18
CA VAL A 307 10.09 9.59 5.22
C VAL A 307 11.39 10.37 5.32
N SER A 308 11.58 11.42 4.51
CA SER A 308 12.80 12.24 4.52
C SER A 308 13.01 12.96 5.83
N SER A 309 11.95 13.50 6.43
CA SER A 309 12.00 14.15 7.74
C SER A 309 12.39 13.16 8.84
N LYS A 310 11.77 11.98 8.84
CA LYS A 310 12.09 10.92 9.81
C LYS A 310 13.52 10.39 9.65
N ALA A 311 14.03 10.35 8.42
CA ALA A 311 15.39 9.91 8.10
C ALA A 311 16.44 11.02 8.20
N ASN A 312 16.08 12.24 8.60
CA ASN A 312 16.97 13.41 8.65
C ASN A 312 17.66 13.72 7.30
N MET A 313 16.93 13.54 6.19
CA MET A 313 17.43 13.75 4.82
C MET A 313 17.05 15.12 4.24
N LEU A 314 16.28 15.93 4.96
CA LEU A 314 15.94 17.28 4.57
C LEU A 314 17.14 18.22 4.79
N ASP A 315 17.31 19.20 3.90
CA ASP A 315 18.29 20.26 4.05
C ASP A 315 17.89 21.27 5.17
N LYS A 316 18.77 22.23 5.43
CA LYS A 316 18.53 23.29 6.46
C LYS A 316 17.31 24.16 6.17
N SER A 317 16.84 24.19 4.92
CA SER A 317 15.62 24.91 4.50
C SER A 317 14.37 24.01 4.49
N GLY A 318 14.47 22.78 4.96
CA GLY A 318 13.37 21.83 4.98
C GLY A 318 13.02 21.24 3.61
N LYS A 319 13.92 21.38 2.62
CA LYS A 319 13.75 20.83 1.27
C LYS A 319 14.45 19.48 1.14
N LEU A 320 13.89 18.61 0.28
CA LEU A 320 14.49 17.34 -0.07
C LEU A 320 15.47 17.55 -1.25
N PRO A 321 16.78 17.34 -1.07
CA PRO A 321 17.73 17.37 -2.18
C PRO A 321 17.33 16.34 -3.24
N ARG A 322 17.68 16.58 -4.51
CA ARG A 322 17.39 15.64 -5.63
C ARG A 322 15.92 15.26 -5.81
N ILE A 323 14.98 16.10 -5.32
CA ILE A 323 13.55 15.85 -5.39
C ILE A 323 13.05 15.59 -6.81
N LYS A 324 13.63 16.26 -7.82
CA LYS A 324 13.28 16.06 -9.23
C LYS A 324 13.45 14.61 -9.67
N GLY A 325 14.55 13.96 -9.25
CA GLY A 325 14.78 12.54 -9.52
C GLY A 325 13.75 11.65 -8.84
N ALA A 326 13.37 11.96 -7.59
CA ALA A 326 12.37 11.21 -6.85
C ALA A 326 10.97 11.32 -7.49
N LEU A 327 10.57 12.54 -7.87
CA LEU A 327 9.29 12.79 -8.55
C LEU A 327 9.24 12.15 -9.94
N MET A 328 10.37 12.07 -10.65
CA MET A 328 10.45 11.37 -11.93
C MET A 328 10.36 9.86 -11.76
N ALA A 329 11.04 9.29 -10.75
CA ALA A 329 10.96 7.87 -10.45
C ALA A 329 9.52 7.43 -10.15
N ASP A 330 8.83 8.23 -9.37
CA ASP A 330 7.43 8.03 -9.01
C ASP A 330 6.52 8.07 -10.25
N ALA A 331 6.61 9.13 -11.07
CA ALA A 331 5.81 9.26 -12.29
C ALA A 331 6.00 8.09 -13.28
N VAL A 332 7.24 7.66 -13.47
CA VAL A 332 7.54 6.50 -14.35
C VAL A 332 7.02 5.20 -13.72
N ALA A 333 7.11 5.06 -12.40
CA ALA A 333 6.58 3.90 -11.68
C ALA A 333 5.05 3.84 -11.78
N THR A 334 4.34 4.97 -11.69
CA THR A 334 2.87 5.06 -11.89
C THR A 334 2.48 4.58 -13.29
N CYS A 335 3.15 5.06 -14.35
CA CYS A 335 2.91 4.58 -15.71
C CYS A 335 3.17 3.07 -15.83
N ALA A 336 4.28 2.58 -15.28
CA ALA A 336 4.63 1.17 -15.31
C ALA A 336 3.62 0.31 -14.55
N GLY A 337 3.17 0.78 -13.37
CA GLY A 337 2.14 0.13 -12.56
C GLY A 337 0.83 -0.02 -13.33
N ALA A 338 0.35 1.06 -13.96
CA ALA A 338 -0.87 1.02 -14.77
C ALA A 338 -0.78 0.02 -15.94
N VAL A 339 0.39 -0.10 -16.59
CA VAL A 339 0.61 -1.10 -17.66
C VAL A 339 0.68 -2.51 -17.10
N LEU A 340 1.29 -2.70 -15.92
CA LEU A 340 1.35 -4.01 -15.23
C LEU A 340 -0.03 -4.44 -14.71
N GLY A 341 -0.95 -3.49 -14.47
CA GLY A 341 -2.28 -3.76 -13.95
C GLY A 341 -2.38 -3.63 -12.42
N THR A 342 -1.73 -2.64 -11.85
CA THR A 342 -1.75 -2.40 -10.40
C THR A 342 -1.70 -0.90 -10.07
#